data_188f68a82f460bd84fefdc045209d637
#
_entry.id   188f68a82f460bd84fefdc045209d637
#
_cell.length_a   1.000
_cell.length_b   1.000
_cell.length_c   1.000
_cell.angle_alpha   90.00
_cell.angle_beta   90.00
_cell.angle_gamma   90.00
#
_symmetry.space_group_name_H-M   'P 1'
#
loop_
_entity.id
_entity.type
_entity.pdbx_description
1 polymer ?
#
loop_
_entity_poly.entity_id
_entity_poly.type
_entity_poly.pdbx_seq_one_letter_code
_entity_poly.pdbx_strand_id
1 'polypeptide(L)'
;KFLVNADGSLGERNDVHCVSIEHKLGIKASPTAVLQFGDHGGAIGYLVGEENRGLEYMFVMMNAARFAVGMQGIAVAERAYQKAVQYAKDRVQSRDLAGSPGPVAIIHQPDVKRMLMTMRASVEAARALAYYAAAAYDAQHAAADEDVRKSNQSVYEFLVPIVKGF
;
A
#
# COMPACT_ATOMS: atom_id res chain seq x y z
N LYS A 1 22.56 -1.94 -17.72
CA LYS A 1 21.74 -3.02 -18.28
C LYS A 1 22.48 -3.74 -19.38
N PHE A 2 22.18 -5.03 -19.59
CA PHE A 2 22.75 -5.85 -20.66
C PHE A 2 21.61 -6.35 -21.55
N LEU A 3 21.90 -6.52 -22.82
CA LEU A 3 21.05 -7.27 -23.73
C LEU A 3 21.11 -8.76 -23.35
N VAL A 4 20.06 -9.50 -23.63
CA VAL A 4 20.00 -10.94 -23.33
C VAL A 4 20.04 -11.70 -24.65
N ASN A 5 20.97 -12.65 -24.75
CA ASN A 5 21.07 -13.53 -25.90
C ASN A 5 19.95 -14.57 -25.94
N ALA A 6 19.74 -15.22 -27.07
CA ALA A 6 18.69 -16.23 -27.25
C ALA A 6 18.78 -17.42 -26.28
N ASP A 7 19.98 -17.73 -25.79
CA ASP A 7 20.23 -18.77 -24.79
C ASP A 7 20.10 -18.32 -23.34
N GLY A 8 19.68 -17.05 -23.11
CA GLY A 8 19.54 -16.45 -21.78
C GLY A 8 20.84 -15.89 -21.18
N SER A 9 21.96 -16.01 -21.85
CA SER A 9 23.24 -15.43 -21.41
C SER A 9 23.24 -13.90 -21.55
N LEU A 10 24.11 -13.23 -20.79
CA LEU A 10 24.31 -11.79 -20.93
C LEU A 10 25.06 -11.48 -22.23
N GLY A 11 24.48 -10.63 -23.05
CA GLY A 11 25.07 -10.08 -24.27
C GLY A 11 25.79 -8.76 -24.00
N GLU A 12 25.81 -7.89 -25.00
CA GLU A 12 26.45 -6.58 -24.90
C GLU A 12 25.74 -5.67 -23.89
N ARG A 13 26.50 -4.74 -23.35
CA ARG A 13 25.94 -3.71 -22.46
C ARG A 13 25.09 -2.75 -23.26
N ASN A 14 23.83 -2.64 -22.89
CA ASN A 14 22.93 -1.64 -23.44
C ASN A 14 23.23 -0.24 -22.87
N ASP A 15 23.02 0.78 -23.66
CA ASP A 15 23.25 2.17 -23.29
C ASP A 15 22.17 2.71 -22.35
N VAL A 16 22.15 2.14 -21.14
CA VAL A 16 21.23 2.51 -20.05
C VAL A 16 22.04 2.65 -18.76
N HIS A 17 22.00 3.85 -18.17
CA HIS A 17 22.77 4.19 -16.99
C HIS A 17 21.85 4.65 -15.85
N CYS A 18 22.21 4.31 -14.62
CA CYS A 18 21.60 4.89 -13.43
C CYS A 18 22.35 6.19 -13.09
N VAL A 19 21.69 7.32 -13.24
CA VAL A 19 22.28 8.64 -12.99
C VAL A 19 22.26 8.96 -11.51
N SER A 20 21.16 8.65 -10.84
CA SER A 20 20.99 8.91 -9.40
C SER A 20 20.00 7.94 -8.76
N ILE A 21 20.11 7.82 -7.44
CA ILE A 21 19.18 7.08 -6.60
C ILE A 21 18.59 8.09 -5.61
N GLU A 22 17.26 8.09 -5.48
CA GLU A 22 16.56 8.99 -4.57
C GLU A 22 16.79 8.58 -3.11
N HIS A 23 17.06 9.58 -2.26
CA HIS A 23 17.14 9.38 -0.81
C HIS A 23 15.74 9.44 -0.21
N LYS A 24 15.14 8.27 0.04
CA LYS A 24 13.78 8.12 0.55
C LYS A 24 13.75 8.01 2.08
N LEU A 25 12.58 8.30 2.67
CA LEU A 25 12.32 8.12 4.10
C LEU A 25 12.43 6.63 4.51
N GLY A 26 11.89 5.73 3.70
CA GLY A 26 11.89 4.29 3.94
C GLY A 26 11.91 3.48 2.64
N ILE A 27 11.75 2.16 2.75
CA ILE A 27 11.75 1.19 1.63
C ILE A 27 13.00 1.37 0.75
N LYS A 28 14.16 1.49 1.40
CA LYS A 28 15.43 1.79 0.70
C LYS A 28 15.94 0.64 -0.15
N ALA A 29 15.53 -0.60 0.17
CA ALA A 29 15.89 -1.79 -0.61
C ALA A 29 15.17 -1.86 -1.98
N SER A 30 14.11 -1.07 -2.19
CA SER A 30 13.48 -0.85 -3.49
C SER A 30 13.79 0.56 -3.97
N PRO A 31 14.97 0.79 -4.59
CA PRO A 31 15.43 2.13 -4.91
C PRO A 31 14.57 2.79 -6.00
N THR A 32 14.31 4.09 -5.80
CA THR A 32 13.83 4.97 -6.87
C THR A 32 15.03 5.56 -7.56
N ALA A 33 15.14 5.37 -8.86
CA ALA A 33 16.32 5.75 -9.64
C ALA A 33 15.94 6.58 -10.86
N VAL A 34 16.82 7.51 -11.22
CA VAL A 34 16.78 8.19 -12.51
C VAL A 34 17.65 7.37 -13.48
N LEU A 35 17.02 6.94 -14.57
CA LEU A 35 17.69 6.20 -15.62
C LEU A 35 17.86 7.09 -16.85
N GLN A 36 19.04 7.06 -17.42
CA GLN A 36 19.40 7.74 -18.66
C GLN A 36 19.57 6.72 -19.77
N PHE A 37 19.05 7.02 -20.94
CA PHE A 37 19.05 6.15 -22.09
C PHE A 37 19.73 6.84 -23.28
N GLY A 38 20.64 6.15 -23.96
CA GLY A 38 21.11 6.51 -25.29
C GLY A 38 22.21 7.57 -25.37
N ASP A 39 22.96 7.84 -24.31
CA ASP A 39 24.02 8.87 -24.30
C ASP A 39 25.25 8.50 -25.17
N HIS A 40 25.49 7.23 -25.45
CA HIS A 40 26.70 6.71 -26.08
C HIS A 40 26.43 5.93 -27.36
N GLY A 41 25.44 6.32 -28.12
CA GLY A 41 25.17 5.69 -29.42
C GLY A 41 23.75 5.13 -29.57
N GLY A 42 22.95 5.23 -28.54
CA GLY A 42 21.55 4.81 -28.53
C GLY A 42 21.26 3.59 -27.68
N ALA A 43 20.13 3.59 -27.00
CA ALA A 43 19.64 2.44 -26.23
C ALA A 43 18.70 1.57 -27.09
N ILE A 44 18.84 0.27 -27.00
CA ILE A 44 17.94 -0.70 -27.64
C ILE A 44 16.80 -0.98 -26.66
N GLY A 45 15.56 -0.83 -27.13
CA GLY A 45 14.35 -1.18 -26.42
C GLY A 45 13.45 -2.05 -27.27
N TYR A 46 12.63 -2.86 -26.62
CA TYR A 46 11.62 -3.70 -27.27
C TYR A 46 10.24 -3.24 -26.87
N LEU A 47 9.33 -3.12 -27.83
CA LEU A 47 7.95 -2.79 -27.56
C LEU A 47 7.28 -3.94 -26.79
N VAL A 48 6.65 -3.63 -25.67
CA VAL A 48 5.83 -4.56 -24.89
C VAL A 48 4.37 -4.16 -25.04
N GLY A 49 3.58 -5.02 -25.69
CA GLY A 49 2.18 -4.75 -26.00
C GLY A 49 2.02 -3.92 -27.29
N GLU A 50 1.04 -3.03 -27.31
CA GLU A 50 0.68 -2.19 -28.45
C GLU A 50 1.18 -0.76 -28.28
N GLU A 51 1.51 -0.10 -29.41
CA GLU A 51 1.92 1.31 -29.40
C GLU A 51 0.83 2.20 -28.79
N ASN A 52 1.26 3.20 -28.01
CA ASN A 52 0.41 4.21 -27.38
C ASN A 52 -0.54 3.68 -26.26
N ARG A 53 -0.43 2.40 -25.85
CA ARG A 53 -1.24 1.81 -24.77
C ARG A 53 -0.49 1.59 -23.44
N GLY A 54 0.73 2.08 -23.35
CA GLY A 54 1.58 1.86 -22.15
C GLY A 54 0.95 2.35 -20.84
N LEU A 55 0.18 3.44 -20.84
CA LEU A 55 -0.52 3.93 -19.65
C LEU A 55 -1.60 2.95 -19.16
N GLU A 56 -2.35 2.30 -20.06
CA GLU A 56 -3.33 1.27 -19.68
C GLU A 56 -2.64 0.10 -18.98
N TYR A 57 -1.55 -0.39 -19.54
CA TYR A 57 -0.77 -1.49 -18.96
C TYR A 57 -0.18 -1.12 -17.61
N MET A 58 0.30 0.13 -17.48
CA MET A 58 0.77 0.66 -16.20
C MET A 58 -0.35 0.68 -15.15
N PHE A 59 -1.58 1.08 -15.49
CA PHE A 59 -2.67 1.14 -14.53
C PHE A 59 -3.13 -0.23 -14.05
N VAL A 60 -3.00 -1.29 -14.83
CA VAL A 60 -3.25 -2.67 -14.36
C VAL A 60 -2.33 -2.99 -13.17
N MET A 61 -1.04 -2.73 -13.31
CA MET A 61 -0.07 -2.91 -12.22
C MET A 61 -0.30 -1.93 -11.07
N MET A 62 -0.59 -0.66 -11.39
CA MET A 62 -0.76 0.38 -10.37
C MET A 62 -1.98 0.16 -9.46
N ASN A 63 -3.07 -0.40 -9.95
CA ASN A 63 -4.23 -0.70 -9.13
C ASN A 63 -3.91 -1.78 -8.09
N ALA A 64 -3.20 -2.83 -8.49
CA ALA A 64 -2.71 -3.85 -7.57
C ALA A 64 -1.74 -3.27 -6.52
N ALA A 65 -0.80 -2.42 -6.95
CA ALA A 65 0.15 -1.75 -6.06
C ALA A 65 -0.55 -0.79 -5.08
N ARG A 66 -1.56 -0.04 -5.51
CA ARG A 66 -2.35 0.85 -4.65
C ARG A 66 -3.08 0.08 -3.56
N PHE A 67 -3.73 -1.02 -3.92
CA PHE A 67 -4.40 -1.89 -2.95
C PHE A 67 -3.41 -2.43 -1.91
N ALA A 68 -2.27 -2.96 -2.35
CA ALA A 68 -1.22 -3.46 -1.47
C ALA A 68 -0.68 -2.39 -0.51
N VAL A 69 -0.50 -1.14 -0.98
CA VAL A 69 -0.08 -0.02 -0.12
C VAL A 69 -1.15 0.34 0.91
N GLY A 70 -2.44 0.31 0.54
CA GLY A 70 -3.55 0.48 1.49
C GLY A 70 -3.53 -0.58 2.59
N MET A 71 -3.32 -1.85 2.25
CA MET A 71 -3.17 -2.94 3.23
C MET A 71 -1.97 -2.73 4.18
N GLN A 72 -0.84 -2.19 3.69
CA GLN A 72 0.28 -1.83 4.55
C GLN A 72 -0.10 -0.73 5.55
N GLY A 73 -0.84 0.29 5.10
CA GLY A 73 -1.36 1.35 5.98
C GLY A 73 -2.22 0.80 7.12
N ILE A 74 -3.17 -0.06 6.78
CA ILE A 74 -4.05 -0.73 7.76
C ILE A 74 -3.22 -1.57 8.75
N ALA A 75 -2.24 -2.33 8.28
CA ALA A 75 -1.41 -3.17 9.14
C ALA A 75 -0.56 -2.34 10.11
N VAL A 76 -0.01 -1.22 9.66
CA VAL A 76 0.77 -0.29 10.51
C VAL A 76 -0.14 0.40 11.53
N ALA A 77 -1.34 0.84 11.11
CA ALA A 77 -2.32 1.45 12.01
C ALA A 77 -2.79 0.46 13.10
N GLU A 78 -3.08 -0.78 12.74
CA GLU A 78 -3.44 -1.85 13.69
C GLU A 78 -2.31 -2.08 14.71
N ARG A 79 -1.08 -2.19 14.23
CA ARG A 79 0.10 -2.35 15.12
C ARG A 79 0.26 -1.18 16.09
N ALA A 80 0.04 0.04 15.61
CA ALA A 80 0.10 1.24 16.44
C ALA A 80 -1.00 1.23 17.51
N TYR A 81 -2.23 0.86 17.12
CA TYR A 81 -3.36 0.72 18.05
C TYR A 81 -3.07 -0.30 19.15
N GLN A 82 -2.60 -1.51 18.80
CA GLN A 82 -2.27 -2.54 19.79
C GLN A 82 -1.21 -2.07 20.80
N LYS A 83 -0.17 -1.40 20.32
CA LYS A 83 0.85 -0.80 21.19
C LYS A 83 0.30 0.30 22.10
N ALA A 84 -0.57 1.15 21.56
CA ALA A 84 -1.20 2.22 22.33
C ALA A 84 -2.11 1.66 23.44
N VAL A 85 -2.88 0.62 23.13
CA VAL A 85 -3.72 -0.08 24.14
C VAL A 85 -2.85 -0.67 25.26
N GLN A 86 -1.77 -1.37 24.90
CA GLN A 86 -0.89 -1.97 25.90
C GLN A 86 -0.25 -0.90 26.77
N TYR A 87 0.29 0.15 26.15
CA TYR A 87 0.87 1.27 26.91
C TYR A 87 -0.15 1.93 27.85
N ALA A 88 -1.39 2.13 27.39
CA ALA A 88 -2.44 2.73 28.19
C ALA A 88 -2.86 1.86 29.40
N LYS A 89 -2.72 0.54 29.31
CA LYS A 89 -2.93 -0.40 30.44
C LYS A 89 -1.77 -0.38 31.44
N ASP A 90 -0.56 -0.20 30.98
CA ASP A 90 0.65 -0.30 31.81
C ASP A 90 1.03 1.03 32.47
N ARG A 91 0.76 2.16 31.80
CA ARG A 91 1.09 3.48 32.29
C ARG A 91 0.13 3.93 33.37
N VAL A 92 0.63 4.09 34.58
CA VAL A 92 -0.14 4.65 35.72
C VAL A 92 0.16 6.15 35.84
N GLN A 93 -0.89 6.99 35.85
CA GLN A 93 -0.76 8.45 36.04
C GLN A 93 -2.09 9.08 36.45
N SER A 94 -2.07 9.87 37.49
CA SER A 94 -3.20 10.60 38.03
C SER A 94 -4.35 9.69 38.52
N ARG A 95 -5.24 10.26 39.32
CA ARG A 95 -6.52 9.63 39.68
C ARG A 95 -7.48 9.71 38.51
N ASP A 96 -8.45 8.81 38.45
CA ASP A 96 -9.55 8.94 37.51
C ASP A 96 -10.55 10.03 37.92
N LEU A 97 -11.45 10.39 37.00
CA LEU A 97 -12.49 11.40 37.27
C LEU A 97 -13.55 10.90 38.26
N ALA A 98 -13.66 9.60 38.49
CA ALA A 98 -14.58 9.02 39.48
C ALA A 98 -14.01 9.09 40.89
N GLY A 99 -12.82 9.58 41.12
CA GLY A 99 -12.21 9.79 42.41
C GLY A 99 -11.54 8.55 43.02
N SER A 100 -10.81 7.79 42.24
CA SER A 100 -10.01 6.66 42.72
C SER A 100 -9.10 7.05 43.92
N PRO A 101 -8.84 6.14 44.85
CA PRO A 101 -8.06 6.45 46.03
C PRO A 101 -6.59 6.78 45.72
N GLY A 102 -6.09 6.38 44.54
CA GLY A 102 -4.73 6.61 44.07
C GLY A 102 -4.65 6.73 42.57
N PRO A 103 -3.43 6.90 41.99
CA PRO A 103 -3.21 6.90 40.54
C PRO A 103 -3.68 5.60 39.90
N VAL A 104 -4.23 5.68 38.69
CA VAL A 104 -4.73 4.55 37.91
C VAL A 104 -4.01 4.46 36.57
N ALA A 105 -4.14 3.32 35.89
CA ALA A 105 -3.71 3.18 34.51
C ALA A 105 -4.44 4.20 33.61
N ILE A 106 -3.72 4.82 32.69
CA ILE A 106 -4.30 5.92 31.87
C ILE A 106 -5.44 5.47 30.98
N ILE A 107 -5.62 4.18 30.74
CA ILE A 107 -6.77 3.64 30.03
C ILE A 107 -8.10 3.98 30.73
N HIS A 108 -8.09 4.30 32.01
CA HIS A 108 -9.29 4.74 32.75
C HIS A 108 -9.64 6.20 32.50
N GLN A 109 -8.73 6.99 31.94
CA GLN A 109 -8.96 8.40 31.62
C GLN A 109 -9.89 8.54 30.41
N PRO A 110 -10.93 9.36 30.47
CA PRO A 110 -11.94 9.48 29.40
C PRO A 110 -11.35 9.87 28.04
N ASP A 111 -10.40 10.81 28.02
CA ASP A 111 -9.78 11.26 26.77
C ASP A 111 -8.90 10.17 26.12
N VAL A 112 -8.18 9.40 26.94
CA VAL A 112 -7.43 8.24 26.46
C VAL A 112 -8.36 7.19 25.87
N LYS A 113 -9.50 6.91 26.54
CA LYS A 113 -10.55 6.02 25.98
C LYS A 113 -11.05 6.51 24.63
N ARG A 114 -11.37 7.81 24.54
CA ARG A 114 -11.83 8.43 23.29
C ARG A 114 -10.81 8.23 22.17
N MET A 115 -9.52 8.52 22.42
CA MET A 115 -8.46 8.33 21.44
C MET A 115 -8.34 6.86 20.99
N LEU A 116 -8.32 5.92 21.93
CA LEU A 116 -8.24 4.49 21.63
C LEU A 116 -9.47 4.00 20.83
N MET A 117 -10.68 4.48 21.19
CA MET A 117 -11.90 4.15 20.44
C MET A 117 -11.85 4.70 19.02
N THR A 118 -11.34 5.93 18.81
CA THR A 118 -11.15 6.51 17.47
C THR A 118 -10.17 5.69 16.65
N MET A 119 -9.01 5.34 17.22
CA MET A 119 -8.04 4.49 16.55
C MET A 119 -8.65 3.14 16.12
N ARG A 120 -9.35 2.48 17.05
CA ARG A 120 -10.01 1.20 16.79
C ARG A 120 -11.05 1.31 15.67
N ALA A 121 -11.96 2.28 15.78
CA ALA A 121 -13.01 2.48 14.78
C ALA A 121 -12.42 2.75 13.38
N SER A 122 -11.39 3.58 13.28
CA SER A 122 -10.72 3.86 12.02
C SER A 122 -10.06 2.61 11.42
N VAL A 123 -9.35 1.82 12.22
CA VAL A 123 -8.69 0.59 11.74
C VAL A 123 -9.72 -0.45 11.31
N GLU A 124 -10.79 -0.64 12.09
CA GLU A 124 -11.85 -1.60 11.74
C GLU A 124 -12.59 -1.17 10.46
N ALA A 125 -12.90 0.12 10.31
CA ALA A 125 -13.55 0.65 9.10
C ALA A 125 -12.65 0.51 7.86
N ALA A 126 -11.37 0.86 7.97
CA ALA A 126 -10.41 0.70 6.88
C ALA A 126 -10.25 -0.77 6.45
N ARG A 127 -10.22 -1.69 7.42
CA ARG A 127 -10.17 -3.13 7.17
C ARG A 127 -11.43 -3.64 6.47
N ALA A 128 -12.61 -3.21 6.91
CA ALA A 128 -13.87 -3.58 6.27
C ALA A 128 -13.93 -3.09 4.82
N LEU A 129 -13.51 -1.85 4.57
CA LEU A 129 -13.43 -1.28 3.22
C LEU A 129 -12.46 -2.08 2.33
N ALA A 130 -11.28 -2.43 2.85
CA ALA A 130 -10.29 -3.21 2.11
C ALA A 130 -10.80 -4.62 1.79
N TYR A 131 -11.49 -5.28 2.71
CA TYR A 131 -12.09 -6.60 2.46
C TYR A 131 -13.22 -6.54 1.44
N TYR A 132 -14.02 -5.47 1.47
CA TYR A 132 -15.03 -5.25 0.44
C TYR A 132 -14.41 -5.06 -0.96
N ALA A 133 -13.34 -4.28 -1.06
CA ALA A 133 -12.59 -4.14 -2.30
C ALA A 133 -11.95 -5.46 -2.76
N ALA A 134 -11.41 -6.27 -1.83
CA ALA A 134 -10.87 -7.59 -2.13
C ALA A 134 -11.95 -8.54 -2.66
N ALA A 135 -13.14 -8.55 -2.05
CA ALA A 135 -14.27 -9.36 -2.51
C ALA A 135 -14.72 -8.96 -3.93
N ALA A 136 -14.72 -7.66 -4.24
CA ALA A 136 -15.01 -7.18 -5.60
C ALA A 136 -13.90 -7.62 -6.59
N TYR A 137 -12.62 -7.60 -6.16
CA TYR A 137 -11.52 -8.13 -6.97
C TYR A 137 -11.68 -9.62 -7.26
N ASP A 138 -12.02 -10.42 -6.27
CA ASP A 138 -12.26 -11.86 -6.47
C ASP A 138 -13.45 -12.12 -7.40
N ALA A 139 -14.56 -11.39 -7.20
CA ALA A 139 -15.75 -11.54 -8.02
C ALA A 139 -15.54 -11.15 -9.50
N GLN A 140 -14.76 -10.10 -9.78
CA GLN A 140 -14.45 -9.72 -11.17
C GLN A 140 -13.66 -10.79 -11.94
N HIS A 141 -12.91 -11.65 -11.22
CA HIS A 141 -12.10 -12.71 -11.83
C HIS A 141 -12.78 -14.08 -11.83
N ALA A 142 -13.57 -14.39 -10.79
CA ALA A 142 -14.08 -15.72 -10.54
C ALA A 142 -15.58 -15.91 -10.81
N ALA A 143 -16.38 -14.83 -10.90
CA ALA A 143 -17.82 -14.97 -11.15
C ALA A 143 -18.09 -15.58 -12.55
N ALA A 144 -19.06 -16.48 -12.62
CA ALA A 144 -19.47 -17.10 -13.88
C ALA A 144 -20.17 -16.10 -14.82
N ASP A 145 -20.96 -15.18 -14.26
CA ASP A 145 -21.72 -14.17 -14.96
C ASP A 145 -20.81 -12.97 -15.34
N GLU A 146 -20.86 -12.58 -16.63
CA GLU A 146 -20.05 -11.48 -17.17
C GLU A 146 -20.50 -10.10 -16.65
N ASP A 147 -21.79 -9.88 -16.44
CA ASP A 147 -22.29 -8.61 -15.92
C ASP A 147 -21.89 -8.44 -14.45
N VAL A 148 -21.86 -9.52 -13.68
CA VAL A 148 -21.32 -9.53 -12.31
C VAL A 148 -19.82 -9.19 -12.33
N ARG A 149 -19.03 -9.75 -13.25
CA ARG A 149 -17.60 -9.41 -13.38
C ARG A 149 -17.39 -7.93 -13.68
N LYS A 150 -18.10 -7.38 -14.68
CA LYS A 150 -17.98 -5.96 -15.08
C LYS A 150 -18.39 -5.01 -13.95
N SER A 151 -19.50 -5.32 -13.27
CA SER A 151 -19.97 -4.51 -12.13
C SER A 151 -18.93 -4.49 -11.00
N ASN A 152 -18.37 -5.64 -10.64
CA ASN A 152 -17.37 -5.73 -9.58
C ASN A 152 -16.03 -5.10 -10.00
N GLN A 153 -15.64 -5.15 -11.26
CA GLN A 153 -14.49 -4.39 -11.76
C GLN A 153 -14.66 -2.89 -11.50
N SER A 154 -15.80 -2.32 -11.84
CA SER A 154 -16.10 -0.90 -11.59
C SER A 154 -16.06 -0.56 -10.10
N VAL A 155 -16.60 -1.43 -9.26
CA VAL A 155 -16.55 -1.26 -7.80
C VAL A 155 -15.11 -1.29 -7.30
N TYR A 156 -14.30 -2.26 -7.73
CA TYR A 156 -12.89 -2.37 -7.33
C TYR A 156 -12.08 -1.15 -7.75
N GLU A 157 -12.20 -0.73 -9.00
CA GLU A 157 -11.48 0.45 -9.53
C GLU A 157 -11.84 1.74 -8.78
N PHE A 158 -13.11 1.89 -8.38
CA PHE A 158 -13.55 3.00 -7.56
C PHE A 158 -12.99 2.95 -6.13
N LEU A 159 -12.95 1.76 -5.52
CA LEU A 159 -12.54 1.60 -4.12
C LEU A 159 -11.04 1.65 -3.90
N VAL A 160 -10.23 1.20 -4.85
CA VAL A 160 -8.76 1.11 -4.71
C VAL A 160 -8.11 2.44 -4.32
N PRO A 161 -8.42 3.59 -4.95
CA PRO A 161 -7.88 4.88 -4.52
C PRO A 161 -8.29 5.26 -3.10
N ILE A 162 -9.51 4.91 -2.70
CA ILE A 162 -10.03 5.18 -1.35
C ILE A 162 -9.28 4.34 -0.32
N VAL A 163 -9.14 3.03 -0.56
CA VAL A 163 -8.37 2.12 0.32
C VAL A 163 -6.93 2.59 0.52
N LYS A 164 -6.31 3.13 -0.53
CA LYS A 164 -4.96 3.69 -0.40
C LYS A 164 -4.93 5.02 0.34
N GLY A 165 -5.96 5.86 0.17
CA GLY A 165 -6.00 7.24 0.69
C GLY A 165 -6.55 7.36 2.11
N PHE A 166 -7.29 6.36 2.57
CA PHE A 166 -7.85 6.32 3.91
C PHE A 166 -6.79 5.91 4.93
#